data_2bac4d860e616720a3081e26820158f1
#
_entry.id   2bac4d860e616720a3081e26820158f1
#
_cell.length_a   1.000
_cell.length_b   1.000
_cell.length_c   1.000
_cell.angle_alpha   90.00
_cell.angle_beta   90.00
_cell.angle_gamma   90.00
#
_symmetry.space_group_name_H-M   'P 1'
#
loop_
_entity.id
_entity.type
_entity.pdbx_description
1 polymer ?
#
loop_
_entity_poly.entity_id
_entity_poly.type
_entity_poly.pdbx_seq_one_letter_code
_entity_poly.pdbx_strand_id
1 'polypeptide(L)'
;MMPLLITALLLLAGVMVVFVIHVIKERHRADEATEIVRRMVDGDPAARLECNGEGSRARLYHEINSLASVLGAHADAELQAKVFLKNSIQDISHQLKTPLASLSIYQELLADETLDSESRQHFQALSAQELERMELLVQNLLKTTKLDADTDILECRVTSVRELILKTRERFALRASREEKNITVELPDETLVVFCDPIWISEALDNLVKNALDHTQPGDTVTLSGKMTAGEVCLQVTDNGSGIHPEDIYHIFKRFYRSRFAKDKSGIGLGLALVRSIAERHGGIVEVDSTLGKGSCFSIYLPHGGKSACERMQQLENPIPTKM
;
A
#
# COMPACT_ATOMS: atom_id res chain seq x y z
N MET A 1 -44.62 46.52 -57.55
CA MET A 1 -43.43 45.68 -57.64
C MET A 1 -42.23 46.22 -56.83
N MET A 2 -41.87 47.53 -56.94
CA MET A 2 -40.73 48.14 -56.20
C MET A 2 -40.75 47.98 -54.65
N PRO A 3 -41.88 48.18 -53.92
CA PRO A 3 -41.89 48.05 -52.47
C PRO A 3 -41.64 46.62 -51.98
N LEU A 4 -42.08 45.60 -52.69
CA LEU A 4 -41.85 44.19 -52.41
C LEU A 4 -40.37 43.80 -52.56
N LEU A 5 -39.65 44.39 -53.51
CA LEU A 5 -38.24 44.17 -53.75
C LEU A 5 -37.39 44.78 -52.63
N ILE A 6 -37.76 45.97 -52.14
CA ILE A 6 -37.04 46.66 -51.04
C ILE A 6 -37.25 45.87 -49.73
N THR A 7 -38.42 45.37 -49.44
CA THR A 7 -38.68 44.56 -48.21
C THR A 7 -37.92 43.23 -48.26
N ALA A 8 -37.84 42.57 -49.42
CA ALA A 8 -37.04 41.36 -49.58
C ALA A 8 -35.55 41.61 -49.36
N LEU A 9 -35.01 42.73 -49.87
CA LEU A 9 -33.63 43.10 -49.70
C LEU A 9 -33.27 43.41 -48.24
N LEU A 10 -34.16 44.08 -47.52
CA LEU A 10 -34.00 44.35 -46.09
C LEU A 10 -34.06 43.07 -45.22
N LEU A 11 -34.92 42.14 -45.56
CA LEU A 11 -35.00 40.83 -44.92
C LEU A 11 -33.69 40.02 -45.16
N LEU A 12 -33.19 40.00 -46.38
CA LEU A 12 -31.95 39.31 -46.73
C LEU A 12 -30.74 39.93 -46.00
N ALA A 13 -30.68 41.26 -45.92
CA ALA A 13 -29.67 41.96 -45.15
C ALA A 13 -29.72 41.63 -43.65
N GLY A 14 -30.93 41.56 -43.08
CA GLY A 14 -31.15 41.15 -41.69
C GLY A 14 -30.70 39.71 -41.42
N VAL A 15 -31.03 38.78 -42.31
CA VAL A 15 -30.57 37.37 -42.19
C VAL A 15 -29.05 37.27 -42.28
N MET A 16 -28.44 38.05 -43.24
CA MET A 16 -26.98 38.09 -43.35
C MET A 16 -26.27 38.64 -42.11
N VAL A 17 -26.80 39.68 -41.48
CA VAL A 17 -26.27 40.24 -40.24
C VAL A 17 -26.35 39.21 -39.11
N VAL A 18 -27.49 38.54 -38.92
CA VAL A 18 -27.65 37.49 -37.94
C VAL A 18 -26.71 36.33 -38.16
N PHE A 19 -26.52 35.92 -39.41
CA PHE A 19 -25.56 34.88 -39.79
C PHE A 19 -24.10 35.28 -39.44
N VAL A 20 -23.71 36.51 -39.81
CA VAL A 20 -22.35 37.01 -39.48
C VAL A 20 -22.10 37.06 -37.99
N ILE A 21 -23.08 37.56 -37.20
CA ILE A 21 -22.99 37.56 -35.76
C ILE A 21 -22.85 36.14 -35.21
N HIS A 22 -23.63 35.21 -35.74
CA HIS A 22 -23.54 33.80 -35.34
C HIS A 22 -22.17 33.19 -35.62
N VAL A 23 -21.60 33.42 -36.82
CA VAL A 23 -20.27 32.93 -37.16
C VAL A 23 -19.19 33.52 -36.27
N ILE A 24 -19.24 34.82 -35.97
CA ILE A 24 -18.30 35.50 -35.10
C ILE A 24 -18.34 34.92 -33.67
N LYS A 25 -19.56 34.71 -33.16
CA LYS A 25 -19.77 34.14 -31.84
C LYS A 25 -19.27 32.70 -31.71
N GLU A 26 -19.48 31.89 -32.78
CA GLU A 26 -18.96 30.53 -32.82
C GLU A 26 -17.43 30.46 -32.87
N ARG A 27 -16.80 31.38 -33.63
CA ARG A 27 -15.33 31.49 -33.65
C ARG A 27 -14.78 31.87 -32.28
N HIS A 28 -15.34 32.88 -31.64
CA HIS A 28 -14.88 33.32 -30.32
C HIS A 28 -14.99 32.21 -29.26
N ARG A 29 -16.06 31.44 -29.29
CA ARG A 29 -16.23 30.27 -28.41
C ARG A 29 -15.22 29.14 -28.70
N ALA A 30 -14.86 28.94 -29.97
CA ALA A 30 -13.85 27.95 -30.33
C ALA A 30 -12.44 28.38 -29.86
N ASP A 31 -12.11 29.68 -29.99
CA ASP A 31 -10.84 30.24 -29.52
C ASP A 31 -10.75 30.13 -27.98
N GLU A 32 -11.81 30.46 -27.26
CA GLU A 32 -11.90 30.33 -25.80
C GLU A 32 -11.74 28.86 -25.35
N ALA A 33 -12.43 27.94 -26.02
CA ALA A 33 -12.31 26.52 -25.72
C ALA A 33 -10.88 26.01 -25.97
N THR A 34 -10.22 26.49 -27.04
CA THR A 34 -8.83 26.12 -27.35
C THR A 34 -7.87 26.59 -26.26
N GLU A 35 -8.06 27.81 -25.76
CA GLU A 35 -7.24 28.35 -24.67
C GLU A 35 -7.42 27.57 -23.36
N ILE A 36 -8.66 27.19 -23.04
CA ILE A 36 -8.95 26.35 -21.86
C ILE A 36 -8.27 24.97 -22.00
N VAL A 37 -8.38 24.33 -23.18
CA VAL A 37 -7.72 23.05 -23.44
C VAL A 37 -6.19 23.18 -23.31
N ARG A 38 -5.60 24.29 -23.77
CA ARG A 38 -4.18 24.56 -23.60
C ARG A 38 -3.80 24.64 -22.11
N ARG A 39 -4.57 25.36 -21.32
CA ARG A 39 -4.36 25.42 -19.85
C ARG A 39 -4.47 24.03 -19.20
N MET A 40 -5.40 23.17 -19.66
CA MET A 40 -5.48 21.77 -19.19
C MET A 40 -4.20 20.99 -19.50
N VAL A 41 -3.64 21.15 -20.72
CA VAL A 41 -2.37 20.52 -21.14
C VAL A 41 -1.20 21.05 -20.34
N ASP A 42 -1.20 22.33 -19.99
CA ASP A 42 -0.17 22.97 -19.16
C ASP A 42 -0.30 22.59 -17.66
N GLY A 43 -1.29 21.75 -17.32
CA GLY A 43 -1.46 21.18 -15.96
C GLY A 43 -2.26 22.04 -14.99
N ASP A 44 -3.08 23.00 -15.48
CA ASP A 44 -3.99 23.77 -14.61
C ASP A 44 -5.18 22.90 -14.15
N PRO A 45 -5.24 22.49 -12.88
CA PRO A 45 -6.29 21.59 -12.40
C PRO A 45 -7.67 22.26 -12.36
N ALA A 46 -7.75 23.58 -12.42
CA ALA A 46 -8.99 24.36 -12.41
C ALA A 46 -9.58 24.57 -13.81
N ALA A 47 -8.78 24.36 -14.87
CA ALA A 47 -9.26 24.53 -16.22
C ALA A 47 -10.35 23.50 -16.55
N ARG A 48 -11.54 23.97 -16.92
CA ARG A 48 -12.68 23.13 -17.35
C ARG A 48 -13.47 23.85 -18.43
N LEU A 49 -13.87 23.10 -19.45
CA LEU A 49 -14.80 23.60 -20.47
C LEU A 49 -16.21 23.68 -19.88
N GLU A 50 -16.87 24.81 -20.08
CA GLU A 50 -18.27 24.97 -19.63
C GLU A 50 -19.20 24.16 -20.53
N CYS A 51 -19.88 23.16 -19.94
CA CYS A 51 -20.82 22.30 -20.65
C CYS A 51 -22.25 22.87 -20.65
N ASN A 52 -22.38 24.18 -20.94
CA ASN A 52 -23.65 24.88 -20.97
C ASN A 52 -24.40 24.61 -22.29
N GLY A 53 -25.40 23.75 -22.24
CA GLY A 53 -26.30 23.49 -23.38
C GLY A 53 -26.48 22.01 -23.72
N GLU A 54 -27.38 21.76 -24.66
CA GLU A 54 -27.64 20.43 -25.23
C GLU A 54 -27.01 20.32 -26.63
N GLY A 55 -26.59 19.10 -27.00
CA GLY A 55 -26.09 18.81 -28.35
C GLY A 55 -24.68 18.22 -28.38
N SER A 56 -24.15 18.03 -29.59
CA SER A 56 -22.86 17.36 -29.85
C SER A 56 -21.67 18.06 -29.22
N ARG A 57 -21.71 19.40 -29.13
CA ARG A 57 -20.63 20.22 -28.54
C ARG A 57 -20.56 20.03 -27.01
N ALA A 58 -21.68 20.03 -26.32
CA ALA A 58 -21.71 19.82 -24.87
C ALA A 58 -21.18 18.42 -24.51
N ARG A 59 -21.55 17.42 -25.33
CA ARG A 59 -20.99 16.05 -25.20
C ARG A 59 -19.48 16.03 -25.39
N LEU A 60 -18.96 16.69 -26.44
CA LEU A 60 -17.52 16.80 -26.70
C LEU A 60 -16.80 17.44 -25.52
N TYR A 61 -17.32 18.54 -24.96
CA TYR A 61 -16.72 19.22 -23.81
C TYR A 61 -16.73 18.35 -22.56
N HIS A 62 -17.79 17.59 -22.37
CA HIS A 62 -17.87 16.61 -21.28
C HIS A 62 -16.78 15.53 -21.41
N GLU A 63 -16.60 14.96 -22.60
CA GLU A 63 -15.57 13.95 -22.86
C GLU A 63 -14.14 14.53 -22.69
N ILE A 64 -13.91 15.77 -23.14
CA ILE A 64 -12.61 16.45 -22.93
C ILE A 64 -12.35 16.67 -21.44
N ASN A 65 -13.34 17.13 -20.67
CA ASN A 65 -13.19 17.31 -19.23
C ASN A 65 -12.94 15.97 -18.51
N SER A 66 -13.63 14.90 -18.93
CA SER A 66 -13.42 13.54 -18.41
C SER A 66 -11.99 13.05 -18.70
N LEU A 67 -11.54 13.22 -19.96
CA LEU A 67 -10.17 12.85 -20.36
C LEU A 67 -9.11 13.63 -19.56
N ALA A 68 -9.29 14.94 -19.41
CA ALA A 68 -8.41 15.78 -18.62
C ALA A 68 -8.34 15.34 -17.15
N SER A 69 -9.50 14.93 -16.57
CA SER A 69 -9.56 14.41 -15.21
C SER A 69 -8.81 13.09 -15.06
N VAL A 70 -8.96 12.16 -16.02
CA VAL A 70 -8.24 10.88 -16.03
C VAL A 70 -6.74 11.09 -16.19
N LEU A 71 -6.31 11.97 -17.14
CA LEU A 71 -4.90 12.28 -17.35
C LEU A 71 -4.28 12.95 -16.12
N GLY A 72 -5.00 13.88 -15.47
CA GLY A 72 -4.56 14.50 -14.22
C GLY A 72 -4.36 13.47 -13.10
N ALA A 73 -5.33 12.56 -12.92
CA ALA A 73 -5.22 11.49 -11.93
C ALA A 73 -4.02 10.54 -12.21
N HIS A 74 -3.75 10.24 -13.49
CA HIS A 74 -2.57 9.46 -13.87
C HIS A 74 -1.26 10.20 -13.60
N ALA A 75 -1.19 11.50 -13.91
CA ALA A 75 0.00 12.30 -13.65
C ALA A 75 0.29 12.42 -12.15
N ASP A 76 -0.74 12.61 -11.32
CA ASP A 76 -0.63 12.64 -9.88
C ASP A 76 -0.16 11.28 -9.31
N ALA A 77 -0.73 10.19 -9.81
CA ALA A 77 -0.31 8.84 -9.42
C ALA A 77 1.15 8.55 -9.80
N GLU A 78 1.58 8.96 -11.00
CA GLU A 78 2.98 8.82 -11.44
C GLU A 78 3.93 9.65 -10.56
N LEU A 79 3.55 10.89 -10.23
CA LEU A 79 4.35 11.75 -9.36
C LEU A 79 4.47 11.14 -7.96
N GLN A 80 3.37 10.65 -7.39
CA GLN A 80 3.37 9.96 -6.10
C GLN A 80 4.26 8.71 -6.13
N ALA A 81 4.19 7.91 -7.19
CA ALA A 81 5.05 6.75 -7.37
C ALA A 81 6.54 7.12 -7.45
N LYS A 82 6.89 8.20 -8.17
CA LYS A 82 8.27 8.71 -8.23
C LYS A 82 8.79 9.20 -6.87
N VAL A 83 7.97 9.97 -6.15
CA VAL A 83 8.31 10.45 -4.79
C VAL A 83 8.48 9.26 -3.84
N PHE A 84 7.58 8.31 -3.90
CA PHE A 84 7.64 7.08 -3.13
C PHE A 84 8.91 6.28 -3.41
N LEU A 85 9.25 6.06 -4.67
CA LEU A 85 10.47 5.35 -5.07
C LEU A 85 11.73 6.06 -4.57
N LYS A 86 11.80 7.39 -4.75
CA LYS A 86 12.92 8.21 -4.26
C LYS A 86 13.11 8.05 -2.74
N ASN A 87 12.04 8.18 -1.97
CA ASN A 87 12.09 8.06 -0.51
C ASN A 87 12.50 6.64 -0.09
N SER A 88 11.95 5.61 -0.76
CA SER A 88 12.30 4.21 -0.50
C SER A 88 13.79 3.92 -0.75
N ILE A 89 14.36 4.43 -1.86
CA ILE A 89 15.80 4.28 -2.16
C ILE A 89 16.64 4.99 -1.10
N GLN A 90 16.24 6.18 -0.67
CA GLN A 90 16.95 6.93 0.36
C GLN A 90 16.94 6.17 1.70
N ASP A 91 15.79 5.65 2.11
CA ASP A 91 15.64 4.89 3.35
C ASP A 91 16.46 3.60 3.32
N ILE A 92 16.43 2.86 2.21
CA ILE A 92 17.26 1.65 2.00
C ILE A 92 18.75 2.00 2.13
N SER A 93 19.18 3.08 1.46
CA SER A 93 20.57 3.51 1.47
C SER A 93 21.03 3.82 2.92
N HIS A 94 20.21 4.49 3.70
CA HIS A 94 20.48 4.76 5.10
C HIS A 94 20.54 3.49 5.95
N GLN A 95 19.60 2.55 5.74
CA GLN A 95 19.55 1.30 6.49
C GLN A 95 20.68 0.32 6.13
N LEU A 96 21.24 0.39 4.93
CA LEU A 96 22.42 -0.39 4.52
C LEU A 96 23.73 0.25 4.98
N LYS A 97 23.82 1.58 4.99
CA LYS A 97 25.05 2.29 5.36
C LYS A 97 25.47 2.03 6.80
N THR A 98 24.53 1.92 7.72
CA THR A 98 24.81 1.72 9.16
C THR A 98 25.49 0.37 9.41
N PRO A 99 24.92 -0.80 9.05
CA PRO A 99 25.57 -2.09 9.27
C PRO A 99 26.88 -2.22 8.50
N LEU A 100 26.97 -1.63 7.29
CA LEU A 100 28.21 -1.63 6.51
C LEU A 100 29.32 -0.88 7.21
N ALA A 101 29.03 0.28 7.82
CA ALA A 101 30.01 1.04 8.61
C ALA A 101 30.46 0.25 9.85
N SER A 102 29.52 -0.41 10.55
CA SER A 102 29.86 -1.28 11.69
C SER A 102 30.77 -2.43 11.27
N LEU A 103 30.43 -3.10 10.16
CA LEU A 103 31.27 -4.19 9.60
C LEU A 103 32.68 -3.71 9.25
N SER A 104 32.81 -2.52 8.65
CA SER A 104 34.14 -1.95 8.33
C SER A 104 34.98 -1.75 9.60
N ILE A 105 34.38 -1.22 10.67
CA ILE A 105 35.05 -1.04 11.96
C ILE A 105 35.45 -2.39 12.57
N TYR A 106 34.55 -3.39 12.57
CA TYR A 106 34.85 -4.70 13.11
C TYR A 106 36.00 -5.40 12.34
N GLN A 107 36.02 -5.22 11.00
CA GLN A 107 37.12 -5.74 10.18
C GLN A 107 38.47 -5.09 10.49
N GLU A 108 38.50 -3.77 10.69
CA GLU A 108 39.73 -3.07 11.13
C GLU A 108 40.22 -3.58 12.49
N LEU A 109 39.31 -3.76 13.45
CA LEU A 109 39.62 -4.30 14.75
C LEU A 109 40.12 -5.75 14.69
N LEU A 110 39.50 -6.59 13.86
CA LEU A 110 39.92 -7.99 13.67
C LEU A 110 41.25 -8.15 12.96
N ALA A 111 41.71 -7.12 12.21
CA ALA A 111 43.03 -7.09 11.58
C ALA A 111 44.17 -6.79 12.57
N ASP A 112 43.85 -6.34 13.78
CA ASP A 112 44.87 -6.13 14.84
C ASP A 112 45.35 -7.48 15.36
N GLU A 113 46.62 -7.78 15.13
CA GLU A 113 47.29 -9.02 15.61
C GLU A 113 47.40 -9.10 17.13
N THR A 114 47.34 -7.95 17.82
CA THR A 114 47.45 -7.87 19.28
C THR A 114 46.14 -8.13 20.01
N LEU A 115 45.03 -8.27 19.26
CA LEU A 115 43.71 -8.51 19.81
C LEU A 115 43.65 -9.86 20.53
N ASP A 116 43.15 -9.86 21.76
CA ASP A 116 42.93 -11.09 22.53
C ASP A 116 41.86 -11.98 21.93
N SER A 117 41.86 -13.27 22.30
CA SER A 117 40.96 -14.27 21.72
C SER A 117 39.49 -14.01 22.04
N GLU A 118 39.16 -13.46 23.20
CA GLU A 118 37.79 -13.17 23.61
C GLU A 118 37.21 -11.99 22.80
N SER A 119 37.96 -10.90 22.69
CA SER A 119 37.58 -9.75 21.85
C SER A 119 37.47 -10.14 20.39
N ARG A 120 38.33 -11.01 19.86
CA ARG A 120 38.27 -11.52 18.50
C ARG A 120 36.96 -12.29 18.26
N GLN A 121 36.59 -13.20 19.15
CA GLN A 121 35.32 -13.93 19.06
C GLN A 121 34.12 -12.99 19.17
N HIS A 122 34.18 -11.98 20.02
CA HIS A 122 33.14 -10.98 20.17
C HIS A 122 32.91 -10.19 18.87
N PHE A 123 33.94 -9.66 18.24
CA PHE A 123 33.80 -8.91 16.97
C PHE A 123 33.41 -9.81 15.81
N GLN A 124 33.78 -11.08 15.77
CA GLN A 124 33.30 -12.05 14.82
C GLN A 124 31.78 -12.28 14.97
N ALA A 125 31.28 -12.42 16.19
CA ALA A 125 29.86 -12.58 16.48
C ALA A 125 29.06 -11.34 16.08
N LEU A 126 29.57 -10.12 16.39
CA LEU A 126 28.95 -8.88 15.97
C LEU A 126 28.92 -8.74 14.44
N SER A 127 29.98 -9.13 13.76
CA SER A 127 30.02 -9.11 12.28
C SER A 127 28.99 -10.06 11.67
N ALA A 128 28.86 -11.26 12.22
CA ALA A 128 27.84 -12.23 11.78
C ALA A 128 26.42 -11.68 11.99
N GLN A 129 26.17 -11.02 13.12
CA GLN A 129 24.88 -10.41 13.42
C GLN A 129 24.50 -9.28 12.44
N GLU A 130 25.46 -8.42 12.08
CA GLU A 130 25.21 -7.35 11.11
C GLU A 130 24.98 -7.90 9.68
N LEU A 131 25.68 -8.98 9.29
CA LEU A 131 25.43 -9.68 8.02
C LEU A 131 24.01 -10.28 7.95
N GLU A 132 23.58 -10.97 9.00
CA GLU A 132 22.23 -11.52 9.11
C GLU A 132 21.17 -10.41 9.01
N ARG A 133 21.42 -9.29 9.68
CA ARG A 133 20.55 -8.10 9.61
C ARG A 133 20.44 -7.55 8.19
N MET A 134 21.54 -7.47 7.45
CA MET A 134 21.56 -7.03 6.05
C MET A 134 20.80 -8.02 5.15
N GLU A 135 20.96 -9.31 5.36
CA GLU A 135 20.24 -10.34 4.62
C GLU A 135 18.72 -10.22 4.81
N LEU A 136 18.28 -10.09 6.06
CA LEU A 136 16.86 -9.87 6.38
C LEU A 136 16.31 -8.58 5.74
N LEU A 137 17.10 -7.51 5.70
CA LEU A 137 16.73 -6.25 5.05
C LEU A 137 16.49 -6.47 3.56
N VAL A 138 17.41 -7.13 2.86
CA VAL A 138 17.33 -7.40 1.42
C VAL A 138 16.12 -8.31 1.12
N GLN A 139 15.92 -9.38 1.90
CA GLN A 139 14.78 -10.29 1.72
C GLN A 139 13.44 -9.57 1.90
N ASN A 140 13.28 -8.75 2.93
CA ASN A 140 12.05 -7.98 3.15
C ASN A 140 11.82 -6.93 2.06
N LEU A 141 12.88 -6.33 1.55
CA LEU A 141 12.79 -5.42 0.41
C LEU A 141 12.30 -6.12 -0.84
N LEU A 142 12.86 -7.29 -1.17
CA LEU A 142 12.43 -8.11 -2.31
C LEU A 142 10.96 -8.55 -2.16
N LYS A 143 10.51 -8.95 -0.96
CA LYS A 143 9.12 -9.29 -0.70
C LYS A 143 8.19 -8.08 -0.94
N THR A 144 8.60 -6.90 -0.45
CA THR A 144 7.81 -5.68 -0.60
C THR A 144 7.72 -5.24 -2.06
N THR A 145 8.85 -5.27 -2.80
CA THR A 145 8.86 -4.89 -4.22
C THR A 145 8.05 -5.83 -5.10
N LYS A 146 8.02 -7.13 -4.80
CA LYS A 146 7.16 -8.09 -5.49
C LYS A 146 5.68 -7.77 -5.29
N LEU A 147 5.26 -7.45 -4.07
CA LEU A 147 3.89 -7.04 -3.79
C LEU A 147 3.51 -5.71 -4.46
N ASP A 148 4.42 -4.72 -4.52
CA ASP A 148 4.10 -3.39 -5.09
C ASP A 148 4.05 -3.39 -6.62
N ALA A 149 4.82 -4.25 -7.27
CA ALA A 149 4.99 -4.23 -8.74
C ALA A 149 3.76 -4.74 -9.53
N ASP A 150 2.65 -5.11 -8.88
CA ASP A 150 1.48 -5.78 -9.49
C ASP A 150 1.80 -7.03 -10.33
N THR A 151 3.08 -7.44 -10.35
CA THR A 151 3.58 -8.52 -11.19
C THR A 151 3.39 -9.90 -10.59
N ASP A 152 3.25 -10.01 -9.28
CA ASP A 152 2.94 -11.28 -8.62
C ASP A 152 1.42 -11.46 -8.53
N ILE A 153 0.89 -12.33 -9.38
CA ILE A 153 -0.49 -12.80 -9.32
C ILE A 153 -0.65 -13.58 -8.02
N LEU A 154 -1.54 -13.09 -7.12
CA LEU A 154 -1.85 -13.82 -5.90
C LEU A 154 -2.48 -15.17 -6.23
N GLU A 155 -1.91 -16.25 -5.73
CA GLU A 155 -2.46 -17.60 -5.86
C GLU A 155 -3.56 -17.84 -4.80
N CYS A 156 -4.67 -17.13 -4.93
CA CYS A 156 -5.77 -17.21 -3.98
C CYS A 156 -6.52 -18.53 -4.08
N ARG A 157 -6.80 -19.12 -2.92
CA ARG A 157 -7.61 -20.34 -2.78
C ARG A 157 -8.38 -20.35 -1.44
N VAL A 158 -9.40 -21.18 -1.37
CA VAL A 158 -10.12 -21.41 -0.11
C VAL A 158 -9.16 -22.08 0.88
N THR A 159 -8.90 -21.41 1.96
CA THR A 159 -7.89 -21.80 2.97
C THR A 159 -8.51 -21.85 4.34
N SER A 160 -8.22 -22.90 5.12
CA SER A 160 -8.68 -23.02 6.51
C SER A 160 -7.94 -22.03 7.41
N VAL A 161 -8.68 -21.20 8.11
CA VAL A 161 -8.15 -20.27 9.12
C VAL A 161 -7.43 -21.01 10.23
N ARG A 162 -8.00 -22.17 10.66
CA ARG A 162 -7.37 -23.07 11.63
C ARG A 162 -5.97 -23.50 11.17
N GLU A 163 -5.84 -23.92 9.92
CA GLU A 163 -4.55 -24.38 9.37
C GLU A 163 -3.51 -23.27 9.37
N LEU A 164 -3.87 -22.06 8.94
CA LEU A 164 -2.99 -20.88 8.95
C LEU A 164 -2.47 -20.58 10.35
N ILE A 165 -3.38 -20.50 11.32
CA ILE A 165 -3.06 -20.15 12.72
C ILE A 165 -2.20 -21.24 13.38
N LEU A 166 -2.54 -22.51 13.21
CA LEU A 166 -1.78 -23.60 13.83
C LEU A 166 -0.36 -23.70 13.25
N LYS A 167 -0.20 -23.56 11.95
CA LYS A 167 1.13 -23.54 11.30
C LYS A 167 1.99 -22.37 11.78
N THR A 168 1.38 -21.18 11.92
CA THR A 168 2.07 -20.02 12.49
C THR A 168 2.51 -20.28 13.93
N ARG A 169 1.62 -20.79 14.79
CA ARG A 169 1.98 -21.17 16.16
C ARG A 169 3.14 -22.14 16.20
N GLU A 170 3.13 -23.19 15.36
CA GLU A 170 4.19 -24.21 15.32
C GLU A 170 5.55 -23.61 14.95
N ARG A 171 5.61 -22.69 13.97
CA ARG A 171 6.86 -22.02 13.58
C ARG A 171 7.49 -21.24 14.73
N PHE A 172 6.69 -20.63 15.58
CA PHE A 172 7.19 -19.79 16.67
C PHE A 172 7.24 -20.51 18.03
N ALA A 173 6.76 -21.76 18.15
CA ALA A 173 6.69 -22.51 19.39
C ALA A 173 8.05 -22.66 20.08
N LEU A 174 9.09 -22.99 19.30
CA LEU A 174 10.46 -23.15 19.85
C LEU A 174 11.05 -21.82 20.34
N ARG A 175 10.82 -20.73 19.60
CA ARG A 175 11.27 -19.40 19.99
C ARG A 175 10.56 -18.95 21.27
N ALA A 176 9.23 -19.06 21.32
CA ALA A 176 8.44 -18.70 22.50
C ALA A 176 8.91 -19.48 23.75
N SER A 177 9.11 -20.81 23.61
CA SER A 177 9.61 -21.64 24.69
C SER A 177 11.00 -21.21 25.19
N ARG A 178 11.94 -20.85 24.29
CA ARG A 178 13.27 -20.36 24.67
C ARG A 178 13.23 -19.00 25.37
N GLU A 179 12.27 -18.16 25.00
CA GLU A 179 12.07 -16.83 25.58
C GLU A 179 11.10 -16.86 26.79
N GLU A 180 10.71 -18.05 27.26
CA GLU A 180 9.77 -18.27 28.38
C GLU A 180 8.42 -17.54 28.19
N LYS A 181 7.92 -17.47 26.92
CA LYS A 181 6.67 -16.84 26.53
C LYS A 181 5.64 -17.89 26.10
N ASN A 182 4.36 -17.54 26.20
CA ASN A 182 3.27 -18.44 25.85
C ASN A 182 2.64 -18.03 24.51
N ILE A 183 2.31 -19.01 23.67
CA ILE A 183 1.48 -18.80 22.46
C ILE A 183 0.22 -19.62 22.60
N THR A 184 -0.94 -18.95 22.66
CA THR A 184 -2.27 -19.55 22.74
C THR A 184 -3.05 -19.39 21.43
N VAL A 185 -4.05 -20.23 21.20
CA VAL A 185 -4.90 -20.20 20.00
C VAL A 185 -6.36 -20.20 20.44
N GLU A 186 -7.14 -19.26 19.89
CA GLU A 186 -8.58 -19.14 20.12
C GLU A 186 -9.31 -19.19 18.78
N LEU A 187 -10.03 -20.27 18.52
CA LEU A 187 -10.79 -20.51 17.29
C LEU A 187 -12.22 -20.90 17.66
N PRO A 188 -13.14 -19.94 17.76
CA PRO A 188 -14.55 -20.21 18.06
C PRO A 188 -15.23 -21.09 16.99
N ASP A 189 -14.81 -20.95 15.72
CA ASP A 189 -15.27 -21.77 14.61
C ASP A 189 -14.07 -22.43 13.91
N GLU A 190 -13.94 -23.73 14.11
CA GLU A 190 -12.87 -24.53 13.52
C GLU A 190 -13.06 -24.78 12.01
N THR A 191 -14.25 -24.53 11.48
CA THR A 191 -14.60 -24.70 10.06
C THR A 191 -14.43 -23.45 9.25
N LEU A 192 -14.02 -22.33 9.89
CA LEU A 192 -13.86 -21.03 9.25
C LEU A 192 -12.82 -21.09 8.12
N VAL A 193 -13.24 -20.65 6.94
CA VAL A 193 -12.39 -20.56 5.75
C VAL A 193 -12.31 -19.13 5.22
N VAL A 194 -11.23 -18.83 4.53
CA VAL A 194 -11.00 -17.53 3.86
C VAL A 194 -10.45 -17.77 2.45
N PHE A 195 -10.86 -16.95 1.50
CA PHE A 195 -10.30 -16.97 0.14
C PHE A 195 -9.08 -16.04 0.09
N CYS A 196 -7.91 -16.61 0.07
CA CYS A 196 -6.65 -15.85 0.14
C CYS A 196 -5.48 -16.64 -0.47
N ASP A 197 -4.38 -15.95 -0.70
CA ASP A 197 -3.09 -16.59 -0.90
C ASP A 197 -2.50 -17.00 0.47
N PRO A 198 -2.41 -18.32 0.76
CA PRO A 198 -2.00 -18.79 2.08
C PRO A 198 -0.53 -18.48 2.38
N ILE A 199 0.32 -18.30 1.37
CA ILE A 199 1.74 -17.99 1.56
C ILE A 199 1.86 -16.57 2.09
N TRP A 200 1.20 -15.61 1.44
CA TRP A 200 1.23 -14.22 1.85
C TRP A 200 0.51 -13.95 3.17
N ILE A 201 -0.65 -14.59 3.40
CA ILE A 201 -1.33 -14.44 4.70
C ILE A 201 -0.53 -15.09 5.84
N SER A 202 0.14 -16.22 5.60
CA SER A 202 1.07 -16.78 6.58
C SER A 202 2.24 -15.85 6.87
N GLU A 203 2.79 -15.19 5.87
CA GLU A 203 3.86 -14.18 6.04
C GLU A 203 3.37 -13.00 6.88
N ALA A 204 2.12 -12.54 6.66
CA ALA A 204 1.53 -11.48 7.47
C ALA A 204 1.39 -11.89 8.94
N LEU A 205 0.86 -13.08 9.20
CA LEU A 205 0.74 -13.63 10.56
C LEU A 205 2.11 -13.80 11.22
N ASP A 206 3.11 -14.29 10.49
CA ASP A 206 4.46 -14.46 11.00
C ASP A 206 5.09 -13.12 11.44
N ASN A 207 4.89 -12.06 10.64
CA ASN A 207 5.35 -10.71 10.99
C ASN A 207 4.63 -10.16 12.24
N LEU A 208 3.33 -10.42 12.39
CA LEU A 208 2.59 -10.01 13.58
C LEU A 208 3.04 -10.77 14.82
N VAL A 209 3.19 -12.10 14.75
CA VAL A 209 3.65 -12.92 15.87
C VAL A 209 5.09 -12.59 16.26
N LYS A 210 5.97 -12.37 15.27
CA LYS A 210 7.33 -11.90 15.53
C LYS A 210 7.32 -10.57 16.28
N ASN A 211 6.52 -9.62 15.82
CA ASN A 211 6.38 -8.31 16.48
C ASN A 211 5.86 -8.46 17.92
N ALA A 212 4.83 -9.29 18.15
CA ALA A 212 4.30 -9.55 19.46
C ALA A 212 5.36 -10.17 20.41
N LEU A 213 6.13 -11.15 19.93
CA LEU A 213 7.22 -11.74 20.71
C LEU A 213 8.35 -10.74 20.99
N ASP A 214 8.69 -9.86 20.04
CA ASP A 214 9.73 -8.84 20.23
C ASP A 214 9.35 -7.79 21.30
N HIS A 215 8.03 -7.60 21.55
CA HIS A 215 7.50 -6.61 22.50
C HIS A 215 6.90 -7.18 23.79
N THR A 216 7.03 -8.49 24.03
CA THR A 216 6.63 -9.19 25.24
C THR A 216 7.83 -9.60 26.08
N GLN A 217 7.61 -9.91 27.36
CA GLN A 217 8.60 -10.36 28.33
C GLN A 217 8.38 -11.83 28.71
N PRO A 218 9.35 -12.50 29.36
CA PRO A 218 9.14 -13.82 29.94
C PRO A 218 7.89 -13.87 30.80
N GLY A 219 7.06 -14.90 30.61
CA GLY A 219 5.75 -15.06 31.27
C GLY A 219 4.57 -14.47 30.52
N ASP A 220 4.81 -13.58 29.53
CA ASP A 220 3.74 -12.99 28.72
C ASP A 220 3.13 -13.99 27.72
N THR A 221 1.96 -13.62 27.20
CA THR A 221 1.17 -14.44 26.30
C THR A 221 0.88 -13.71 24.99
N VAL A 222 1.08 -14.41 23.88
CA VAL A 222 0.63 -14.03 22.55
C VAL A 222 -0.52 -14.93 22.13
N THR A 223 -1.68 -14.35 21.81
CA THR A 223 -2.89 -15.09 21.42
C THR A 223 -3.15 -14.89 19.93
N LEU A 224 -3.24 -16.01 19.19
CA LEU A 224 -3.72 -16.01 17.80
C LEU A 224 -5.19 -16.39 17.77
N SER A 225 -6.01 -15.61 17.09
CA SER A 225 -7.44 -15.92 16.96
C SER A 225 -7.95 -15.69 15.54
N GLY A 226 -9.04 -16.38 15.21
CA GLY A 226 -9.74 -16.23 13.95
C GLY A 226 -11.25 -16.28 14.15
N LYS A 227 -11.97 -15.29 13.64
CA LYS A 227 -13.44 -15.21 13.78
C LYS A 227 -14.09 -14.57 12.58
N MET A 228 -15.38 -14.84 12.38
CA MET A 228 -16.22 -14.12 11.44
C MET A 228 -16.76 -12.83 12.08
N THR A 229 -16.68 -11.71 11.40
CA THR A 229 -17.19 -10.41 11.87
C THR A 229 -17.77 -9.63 10.70
N ALA A 230 -19.07 -9.29 10.77
CA ALA A 230 -19.75 -8.44 9.79
C ALA A 230 -19.57 -8.84 8.30
N GLY A 231 -19.38 -10.14 8.03
CA GLY A 231 -19.17 -10.66 6.66
C GLY A 231 -17.71 -10.68 6.20
N GLU A 232 -16.78 -10.44 7.11
CA GLU A 232 -15.33 -10.53 6.91
C GLU A 232 -14.71 -11.54 7.84
N VAL A 233 -13.64 -12.17 7.42
CA VAL A 233 -12.79 -13.01 8.28
C VAL A 233 -11.78 -12.10 8.96
N CYS A 234 -11.80 -12.09 10.27
CA CYS A 234 -10.86 -11.37 11.11
C CYS A 234 -9.82 -12.32 11.68
N LEU A 235 -8.55 -12.12 11.31
CA LEU A 235 -7.39 -12.80 11.90
C LEU A 235 -6.74 -11.85 12.89
N GLN A 236 -6.56 -12.27 14.15
CA GLN A 236 -6.01 -11.40 15.19
C GLN A 236 -4.77 -12.01 15.84
N VAL A 237 -3.82 -11.15 16.16
CA VAL A 237 -2.67 -11.44 17.01
C VAL A 237 -2.69 -10.43 18.14
N THR A 238 -2.89 -10.92 19.37
CA THR A 238 -2.98 -10.13 20.58
C THR A 238 -1.83 -10.46 21.52
N ASP A 239 -1.16 -9.44 22.06
CA ASP A 239 -0.15 -9.59 23.08
C ASP A 239 -0.51 -8.79 24.34
N ASN A 240 0.04 -9.19 25.48
CA ASN A 240 -0.06 -8.47 26.75
C ASN A 240 1.25 -7.76 27.13
N GLY A 241 2.05 -7.39 26.12
CA GLY A 241 3.37 -6.79 26.28
C GLY A 241 3.36 -5.28 26.54
N SER A 242 4.39 -4.60 26.04
CA SER A 242 4.62 -3.17 26.31
C SER A 242 3.56 -2.22 25.73
N GLY A 243 2.77 -2.64 24.76
CA GLY A 243 1.86 -1.77 24.01
C GLY A 243 2.58 -0.73 23.16
N ILE A 244 1.82 0.14 22.53
CA ILE A 244 2.29 1.16 21.58
C ILE A 244 2.00 2.55 22.13
N HIS A 245 2.98 3.47 22.00
CA HIS A 245 2.77 4.86 22.37
C HIS A 245 1.72 5.52 21.46
N PRO A 246 0.76 6.32 21.98
CA PRO A 246 -0.31 6.92 21.18
C PRO A 246 0.18 7.72 19.95
N GLU A 247 1.32 8.39 20.06
CA GLU A 247 1.92 9.14 18.93
C GLU A 247 2.41 8.22 17.80
N ASP A 248 2.72 6.96 18.10
CA ASP A 248 3.25 6.02 17.13
C ASP A 248 2.14 5.29 16.34
N ILE A 249 0.94 5.14 16.90
CA ILE A 249 -0.17 4.33 16.33
C ILE A 249 -0.43 4.68 14.86
N TYR A 250 -0.43 5.96 14.51
CA TYR A 250 -0.66 6.42 13.13
C TYR A 250 0.53 6.19 12.19
N HIS A 251 1.67 5.75 12.71
CA HIS A 251 2.92 5.67 11.96
C HIS A 251 3.49 4.25 11.86
N ILE A 252 3.05 3.32 12.71
CA ILE A 252 3.63 1.96 12.80
C ILE A 252 3.55 1.16 11.50
N PHE A 253 2.63 1.47 10.59
CA PHE A 253 2.50 0.84 9.28
C PHE A 253 3.32 1.53 8.17
N LYS A 254 4.02 2.63 8.50
CA LYS A 254 4.95 3.26 7.54
C LYS A 254 6.21 2.42 7.42
N ARG A 255 6.74 2.31 6.21
CA ARG A 255 8.01 1.59 5.96
C ARG A 255 9.16 2.27 6.70
N PHE A 256 10.05 1.46 7.24
CA PHE A 256 11.21 1.88 8.02
C PHE A 256 10.86 2.69 9.29
N TYR A 257 9.59 2.75 9.65
CA TYR A 257 9.20 3.42 10.88
C TYR A 257 9.58 2.59 12.10
N ARG A 258 10.14 3.27 13.08
CA ARG A 258 10.50 2.72 14.38
C ARG A 258 10.12 3.71 15.45
N SER A 259 9.54 3.22 16.52
CA SER A 259 9.20 4.05 17.67
C SER A 259 10.45 4.67 18.28
N ARG A 260 10.36 5.96 18.58
CA ARG A 260 11.38 6.68 19.35
C ARG A 260 11.38 6.29 20.82
N PHE A 261 10.28 5.72 21.28
CA PHE A 261 10.02 5.33 22.66
C PHE A 261 10.38 3.85 22.94
N ALA A 262 10.64 3.05 21.91
CA ALA A 262 11.04 1.66 22.08
C ALA A 262 12.45 1.57 22.66
N LYS A 263 12.57 0.80 23.77
CA LYS A 263 13.87 0.55 24.42
C LYS A 263 14.77 -0.34 23.58
N ASP A 264 14.19 -1.32 22.88
CA ASP A 264 14.91 -2.23 22.00
C ASP A 264 14.90 -1.71 20.55
N LYS A 265 16.11 -1.58 20.03
CA LYS A 265 16.32 -1.13 18.65
C LYS A 265 16.46 -2.29 17.66
N SER A 266 15.89 -3.46 17.96
CA SER A 266 15.85 -4.59 17.02
C SER A 266 14.76 -4.41 15.97
N GLY A 267 15.02 -4.89 14.74
CA GLY A 267 14.06 -4.82 13.64
C GLY A 267 14.30 -3.64 12.67
N ILE A 268 13.83 -3.81 11.42
CA ILE A 268 14.12 -2.92 10.29
C ILE A 268 12.98 -1.93 10.05
N GLY A 269 11.80 -2.16 10.68
CA GLY A 269 10.60 -1.34 10.45
C GLY A 269 9.86 -1.64 9.14
N LEU A 270 10.03 -2.84 8.58
CA LEU A 270 9.36 -3.27 7.35
C LEU A 270 8.21 -4.27 7.60
N GLY A 271 8.21 -4.98 8.72
CA GLY A 271 7.25 -6.07 8.96
C GLY A 271 5.78 -5.63 8.97
N LEU A 272 5.45 -4.58 9.72
CA LEU A 272 4.07 -4.08 9.78
C LEU A 272 3.62 -3.42 8.47
N ALA A 273 4.53 -2.74 7.76
CA ALA A 273 4.23 -2.21 6.43
C ALA A 273 3.94 -3.34 5.44
N LEU A 274 4.67 -4.46 5.51
CA LEU A 274 4.40 -5.66 4.71
C LEU A 274 3.04 -6.27 5.05
N VAL A 275 2.67 -6.37 6.33
CA VAL A 275 1.34 -6.84 6.75
C VAL A 275 0.23 -6.00 6.12
N ARG A 276 0.38 -4.68 6.15
CA ARG A 276 -0.58 -3.75 5.53
C ARG A 276 -0.68 -3.98 4.02
N SER A 277 0.44 -4.03 3.31
CA SER A 277 0.45 -4.27 1.86
C SER A 277 -0.19 -5.61 1.50
N ILE A 278 0.05 -6.67 2.29
CA ILE A 278 -0.57 -7.99 2.09
C ILE A 278 -2.09 -7.90 2.27
N ALA A 279 -2.57 -7.27 3.34
CA ALA A 279 -4.00 -7.12 3.60
C ALA A 279 -4.69 -6.34 2.47
N GLU A 280 -4.14 -5.19 2.07
CA GLU A 280 -4.66 -4.33 0.99
C GLU A 280 -4.72 -5.08 -0.36
N ARG A 281 -3.71 -5.88 -0.70
CA ARG A 281 -3.69 -6.72 -1.92
C ARG A 281 -4.78 -7.80 -1.91
N HIS A 282 -5.18 -8.29 -0.74
CA HIS A 282 -6.31 -9.22 -0.59
C HIS A 282 -7.67 -8.51 -0.52
N GLY A 283 -7.71 -7.18 -0.72
CA GLY A 283 -8.93 -6.37 -0.60
C GLY A 283 -9.42 -6.20 0.83
N GLY A 284 -8.55 -6.45 1.79
CA GLY A 284 -8.78 -6.32 3.20
C GLY A 284 -8.13 -5.07 3.81
N ILE A 285 -8.18 -4.98 5.12
CA ILE A 285 -7.55 -3.90 5.91
C ILE A 285 -6.84 -4.49 7.12
N VAL A 286 -5.91 -3.72 7.69
CA VAL A 286 -5.28 -4.03 8.97
C VAL A 286 -5.56 -2.91 9.97
N GLU A 287 -5.93 -3.29 11.18
CA GLU A 287 -6.18 -2.38 12.29
C GLU A 287 -5.32 -2.75 13.50
N VAL A 288 -5.12 -1.79 14.38
CA VAL A 288 -4.44 -1.97 15.66
C VAL A 288 -5.22 -1.29 16.78
N ASP A 289 -5.39 -2.02 17.87
CA ASP A 289 -5.86 -1.49 19.15
C ASP A 289 -4.75 -1.75 20.18
N SER A 290 -4.24 -0.70 20.78
CA SER A 290 -3.13 -0.82 21.73
C SER A 290 -3.20 0.23 22.82
N THR A 291 -2.83 -0.20 24.01
CA THR A 291 -2.68 0.67 25.17
C THR A 291 -1.29 0.47 25.76
N LEU A 292 -0.55 1.56 25.91
CA LEU A 292 0.81 1.52 26.49
C LEU A 292 0.79 0.82 27.85
N GLY A 293 1.64 -0.18 28.02
CA GLY A 293 1.75 -1.00 29.23
C GLY A 293 0.67 -2.08 29.40
N LYS A 294 -0.23 -2.28 28.41
CA LYS A 294 -1.26 -3.32 28.45
C LYS A 294 -1.21 -4.31 27.29
N GLY A 295 -0.39 -4.00 26.26
CA GLY A 295 -0.25 -4.82 25.08
C GLY A 295 -0.95 -4.26 23.84
N SER A 296 -0.96 -5.05 22.77
CA SER A 296 -1.52 -4.68 21.48
C SER A 296 -2.35 -5.80 20.87
N CYS A 297 -3.34 -5.43 20.08
CA CYS A 297 -4.14 -6.33 19.26
C CYS A 297 -4.09 -5.87 17.81
N PHE A 298 -3.47 -6.66 16.95
CA PHE A 298 -3.46 -6.45 15.51
C PHE A 298 -4.51 -7.31 14.84
N SER A 299 -5.35 -6.72 14.00
CA SER A 299 -6.47 -7.38 13.33
C SER A 299 -6.33 -7.22 11.82
N ILE A 300 -6.32 -8.34 11.08
CA ILE A 300 -6.40 -8.38 9.62
C ILE A 300 -7.82 -8.78 9.26
N TYR A 301 -8.55 -7.91 8.55
CA TYR A 301 -9.89 -8.16 8.04
C TYR A 301 -9.79 -8.53 6.56
N LEU A 302 -10.32 -9.68 6.19
CA LEU A 302 -10.32 -10.21 4.83
C LEU A 302 -11.77 -10.45 4.37
N PRO A 303 -12.17 -10.08 3.15
CA PRO A 303 -13.53 -10.30 2.67
C PRO A 303 -13.87 -11.79 2.63
N HIS A 304 -15.08 -12.14 3.14
CA HIS A 304 -15.62 -13.50 3.09
C HIS A 304 -16.69 -13.60 2.01
N GLY A 305 -16.46 -14.43 0.98
CA GLY A 305 -17.51 -14.83 0.03
C GLY A 305 -17.90 -13.81 -1.06
N GLY A 306 -17.19 -12.71 -1.24
CA GLY A 306 -17.33 -11.84 -2.41
C GLY A 306 -16.23 -12.10 -3.43
N LYS A 307 -16.43 -11.70 -4.71
CA LYS A 307 -15.32 -11.60 -5.66
C LYS A 307 -14.27 -10.72 -5.04
N SER A 308 -13.27 -11.34 -4.43
CA SER A 308 -12.18 -10.64 -3.74
C SER A 308 -11.45 -9.74 -4.74
N ALA A 309 -10.67 -8.79 -4.24
CA ALA A 309 -9.76 -8.02 -5.11
C ALA A 309 -8.90 -8.97 -5.96
N CYS A 310 -8.53 -10.14 -5.45
CA CYS A 310 -7.92 -11.26 -6.15
C CYS A 310 -8.65 -11.69 -7.43
N GLU A 311 -9.96 -11.93 -7.35
CA GLU A 311 -10.75 -12.33 -8.54
C GLU A 311 -10.96 -11.19 -9.51
N ARG A 312 -11.11 -9.97 -9.03
CA ARG A 312 -11.26 -8.76 -9.87
C ARG A 312 -9.98 -8.48 -10.66
N MET A 313 -8.82 -8.63 -10.06
CA MET A 313 -7.53 -8.47 -10.75
C MET A 313 -7.30 -9.58 -11.78
N GLN A 314 -7.58 -10.84 -11.46
CA GLN A 314 -7.49 -11.95 -12.40
C GLN A 314 -8.44 -11.79 -13.62
N GLN A 315 -9.61 -11.16 -13.45
CA GLN A 315 -10.53 -10.88 -14.54
C GLN A 315 -10.12 -9.70 -15.42
N LEU A 316 -9.39 -8.73 -14.88
CA LEU A 316 -8.85 -7.59 -15.65
C LEU A 316 -7.63 -8.00 -16.49
N GLU A 317 -6.86 -8.96 -16.03
CA GLU A 317 -5.67 -9.47 -16.75
C GLU A 317 -5.98 -10.54 -17.80
N ASN A 318 -7.14 -11.22 -17.70
CA ASN A 318 -7.65 -12.15 -18.71
C ASN A 318 -8.98 -11.60 -19.30
N PRO A 319 -8.95 -10.63 -20.24
CA PRO A 319 -10.14 -10.26 -20.95
C PRO A 319 -10.66 -11.48 -21.73
N ILE A 320 -11.90 -11.88 -21.41
CA ILE A 320 -12.60 -12.97 -22.12
C ILE A 320 -12.44 -12.73 -23.62
N PRO A 321 -11.92 -13.69 -24.40
CA PRO A 321 -11.82 -13.54 -25.84
C PRO A 321 -13.23 -13.32 -26.37
N THR A 322 -13.46 -12.14 -26.93
CA THR A 322 -14.70 -11.79 -27.61
C THR A 322 -14.91 -12.83 -28.71
N LYS A 323 -15.90 -13.71 -28.52
CA LYS A 323 -16.31 -14.65 -29.58
C LYS A 323 -16.77 -13.78 -30.76
N MET A 324 -16.04 -13.90 -31.89
CA MET A 324 -16.48 -13.52 -33.22
C MET A 324 -17.69 -14.35 -33.63
#